data_2f029cef3b7daa384c6e1e504e60b274
#
_entry.id   2f029cef3b7daa384c6e1e504e60b274
#
_cell.length_a   1.000
_cell.length_b   1.000
_cell.length_c   1.000
_cell.angle_alpha   90.00
_cell.angle_beta   90.00
_cell.angle_gamma   90.00
#
_symmetry.space_group_name_H-M   'P 1'
#
loop_
_entity.id
_entity.type
_entity.pdbx_description
1 polymer ?
#
loop_
_entity_poly.entity_id
_entity_poly.type
_entity_poly.pdbx_seq_one_letter_code
_entity_poly.pdbx_strand_id
1 'polypeptide(L)'
;MAPTRHRRSAHDPGRVLVDLAVSVADGGTSLSDLKVLRNQPEVFGAVASDPTVWRVLASVDDDVLVAVNAARAAARAVAWAAGARRPKDVIVLDLDASLVTSHSEKEKADSTYKKGFGFHSLLCFVDATNDALAGVLRPGNAGSNTAADHIAVLDAALAQLPVKTRVADPENGEWMLARADSAGATHGFIDALRERGIEFSVGFPMDEPVREAMLGLAESAWRGAAAPLTWSDGMPGPGSSVGRDGLVRLSRSSLSNRGRRGGSRSARGAGRSGRRWCR
;
A
#
# COMPACT_ATOMS: atom_id res chain seq x y z
N MET A 1 -9.72 -20.01 13.60
CA MET A 1 -8.56 -20.70 13.01
C MET A 1 -8.49 -22.20 13.34
N ALA A 2 -9.63 -22.88 13.47
CA ALA A 2 -9.67 -24.33 13.71
C ALA A 2 -9.19 -25.24 12.56
N PRO A 3 -9.24 -24.83 11.26
CA PRO A 3 -8.93 -25.74 10.15
C PRO A 3 -7.45 -26.04 9.94
N THR A 4 -6.52 -25.35 10.61
CA THR A 4 -5.07 -25.52 10.37
C THR A 4 -4.42 -26.63 11.20
N ARG A 5 -5.17 -27.32 12.05
CA ARG A 5 -4.62 -28.33 12.96
C ARG A 5 -4.71 -29.74 12.37
N HIS A 6 -3.72 -30.10 11.54
CA HIS A 6 -3.64 -31.46 10.97
C HIS A 6 -2.90 -32.49 11.85
N ARG A 7 -2.20 -32.05 12.91
CA ARG A 7 -1.48 -32.92 13.84
C ARG A 7 -1.61 -32.45 15.29
N ARG A 8 -1.53 -33.36 16.25
CA ARG A 8 -1.37 -33.02 17.67
C ARG A 8 0.02 -32.39 17.87
N SER A 9 0.15 -31.10 17.67
CA SER A 9 1.32 -30.32 18.03
C SER A 9 1.10 -29.66 19.39
N ALA A 10 2.18 -29.38 20.12
CA ALA A 10 2.10 -28.69 21.40
C ALA A 10 1.57 -27.25 21.26
N HIS A 11 1.73 -26.65 20.08
CA HIS A 11 1.29 -25.29 19.76
C HIS A 11 0.28 -25.31 18.60
N ASP A 12 -0.77 -24.53 18.72
CA ASP A 12 -1.71 -24.28 17.63
C ASP A 12 -1.07 -23.37 16.58
N PRO A 13 -1.07 -23.72 15.28
CA PRO A 13 -0.46 -22.91 14.23
C PRO A 13 -1.01 -21.49 14.15
N GLY A 14 -2.33 -21.32 14.35
CA GLY A 14 -2.93 -19.99 14.35
C GLY A 14 -2.42 -19.13 15.49
N ARG A 15 -2.21 -19.71 16.68
CA ARG A 15 -1.61 -19.02 17.82
C ARG A 15 -0.16 -18.62 17.52
N VAL A 16 0.61 -19.51 16.89
CA VAL A 16 2.00 -19.19 16.49
C VAL A 16 2.05 -17.99 15.54
N LEU A 17 1.13 -17.90 14.57
CA LEU A 17 1.05 -16.76 13.67
C LEU A 17 0.65 -15.48 14.41
N VAL A 18 -0.22 -15.55 15.41
CA VAL A 18 -0.57 -14.40 16.25
C VAL A 18 0.63 -13.95 17.08
N ASP A 19 1.34 -14.87 17.72
CA ASP A 19 2.53 -14.54 18.52
C ASP A 19 3.61 -13.87 17.64
N LEU A 20 3.79 -14.35 16.40
CA LEU A 20 4.69 -13.73 15.43
C LEU A 20 4.23 -12.31 15.07
N ALA A 21 2.94 -12.11 14.82
CA ALA A 21 2.39 -10.78 14.51
C ALA A 21 2.59 -9.81 15.68
N VAL A 22 2.40 -10.26 16.92
CA VAL A 22 2.67 -9.46 18.12
C VAL A 22 4.14 -9.11 18.22
N SER A 23 5.05 -10.09 17.99
CA SER A 23 6.49 -9.83 17.99
C SER A 23 6.91 -8.77 16.97
N VAL A 24 6.35 -8.83 15.75
CA VAL A 24 6.60 -7.81 14.71
C VAL A 24 6.05 -6.44 15.11
N ALA A 25 4.87 -6.39 15.71
CA ALA A 25 4.27 -5.15 16.21
C ALA A 25 5.08 -4.51 17.33
N ASP A 26 5.77 -5.33 18.14
CA ASP A 26 6.68 -4.89 19.20
C ASP A 26 8.09 -4.55 18.67
N GLY A 27 8.29 -4.54 17.36
CA GLY A 27 9.55 -4.19 16.71
C GLY A 27 10.49 -5.35 16.43
N GLY A 28 10.05 -6.59 16.60
CA GLY A 28 10.82 -7.79 16.25
C GLY A 28 11.08 -7.87 14.75
N THR A 29 12.31 -8.20 14.37
CA THR A 29 12.76 -8.29 12.97
C THR A 29 13.19 -9.70 12.58
N SER A 30 13.26 -10.60 13.53
CA SER A 30 13.68 -11.99 13.34
C SER A 30 12.85 -12.95 14.20
N LEU A 31 12.87 -14.24 13.84
CA LEU A 31 12.15 -15.26 14.63
C LEU A 31 12.70 -15.38 16.05
N SER A 32 13.99 -15.12 16.25
CA SER A 32 14.63 -15.17 17.58
C SER A 32 14.09 -14.08 18.52
N ASP A 33 13.47 -13.02 18.01
CA ASP A 33 12.91 -11.95 18.85
C ASP A 33 11.64 -12.39 19.58
N LEU A 34 11.03 -13.51 19.17
CA LEU A 34 9.97 -14.17 19.93
C LEU A 34 10.38 -14.55 21.36
N LYS A 35 11.69 -14.55 21.65
CA LYS A 35 12.18 -14.72 23.04
C LYS A 35 11.62 -13.66 24.00
N VAL A 36 11.32 -12.45 23.51
CA VAL A 36 10.71 -11.38 24.33
C VAL A 36 9.37 -11.83 24.85
N LEU A 37 8.54 -12.44 23.99
CA LEU A 37 7.23 -12.97 24.37
C LEU A 37 7.40 -14.22 25.27
N ARG A 38 8.34 -15.11 24.94
CA ARG A 38 8.62 -16.32 25.74
C ARG A 38 9.06 -16.01 27.17
N ASN A 39 9.74 -14.89 27.37
CA ASN A 39 10.18 -14.44 28.68
C ASN A 39 9.07 -13.83 29.54
N GLN A 40 7.85 -13.72 28.99
CA GLN A 40 6.68 -13.15 29.68
C GLN A 40 5.51 -14.14 29.64
N PRO A 41 5.65 -15.36 30.20
CA PRO A 41 4.63 -16.41 30.10
C PRO A 41 3.33 -16.05 30.80
N GLU A 42 3.37 -15.16 31.76
CA GLU A 42 2.17 -14.67 32.46
C GLU A 42 1.27 -13.83 31.57
N VAL A 43 1.85 -13.16 30.57
CA VAL A 43 1.09 -12.32 29.59
C VAL A 43 0.75 -13.13 28.35
N PHE A 44 1.74 -13.82 27.79
CA PHE A 44 1.63 -14.46 26.49
C PHE A 44 1.39 -15.98 26.57
N GLY A 45 1.49 -16.57 27.75
CA GLY A 45 1.41 -18.02 27.91
C GLY A 45 2.57 -18.75 27.26
N ALA A 46 2.31 -19.98 26.79
CA ALA A 46 3.32 -20.79 26.12
C ALA A 46 3.53 -20.33 24.68
N VAL A 47 4.64 -19.69 24.38
CA VAL A 47 5.05 -19.24 23.06
C VAL A 47 5.98 -20.27 22.41
N ALA A 48 5.78 -20.55 21.13
CA ALA A 48 6.51 -21.55 20.39
C ALA A 48 8.02 -21.23 20.23
N SER A 49 8.84 -22.26 20.16
CA SER A 49 10.26 -22.13 19.87
C SER A 49 10.51 -21.77 18.40
N ASP A 50 11.64 -21.14 18.10
CA ASP A 50 12.00 -20.71 16.73
C ASP A 50 11.90 -21.86 15.69
N PRO A 51 12.38 -23.10 15.98
CA PRO A 51 12.20 -24.21 15.04
C PRO A 51 10.74 -24.60 14.83
N THR A 52 9.87 -24.38 15.82
CA THR A 52 8.43 -24.65 15.69
C THR A 52 7.76 -23.57 14.83
N VAL A 53 8.10 -22.30 15.05
CA VAL A 53 7.63 -21.18 14.22
C VAL A 53 8.06 -21.34 12.78
N TRP A 54 9.32 -21.70 12.55
CA TRP A 54 9.83 -21.98 11.22
C TRP A 54 9.02 -23.08 10.51
N ARG A 55 8.71 -24.18 11.19
CA ARG A 55 7.90 -25.27 10.62
C ARG A 55 6.48 -24.83 10.32
N VAL A 56 5.89 -23.99 11.16
CA VAL A 56 4.55 -23.43 10.90
C VAL A 56 4.58 -22.55 9.66
N LEU A 57 5.55 -21.64 9.53
CA LEU A 57 5.70 -20.78 8.35
C LEU A 57 5.94 -21.59 7.09
N ALA A 58 6.79 -22.63 7.15
CA ALA A 58 7.07 -23.51 6.02
C ALA A 58 5.86 -24.38 5.60
N SER A 59 4.85 -24.51 6.46
CA SER A 59 3.60 -25.23 6.16
C SER A 59 2.48 -24.33 5.66
N VAL A 60 2.73 -23.02 5.51
CA VAL A 60 1.74 -22.10 4.93
C VAL A 60 1.75 -22.26 3.41
N ASP A 61 0.71 -22.89 2.91
CA ASP A 61 0.37 -22.99 1.49
C ASP A 61 -0.72 -21.98 1.11
N ASP A 62 -1.17 -22.04 -0.13
CA ASP A 62 -2.18 -21.12 -0.65
C ASP A 62 -3.52 -21.25 0.09
N ASP A 63 -3.93 -22.47 0.47
CA ASP A 63 -5.17 -22.68 1.23
C ASP A 63 -5.09 -22.09 2.64
N VAL A 64 -3.96 -22.29 3.31
CA VAL A 64 -3.70 -21.67 4.63
C VAL A 64 -3.65 -20.16 4.50
N LEU A 65 -3.04 -19.62 3.45
CA LEU A 65 -2.97 -18.19 3.21
C LEU A 65 -4.37 -17.59 3.00
N VAL A 66 -5.23 -18.26 2.24
CA VAL A 66 -6.65 -17.86 2.08
C VAL A 66 -7.36 -17.82 3.44
N ALA A 67 -7.17 -18.85 4.29
CA ALA A 67 -7.76 -18.89 5.63
C ALA A 67 -7.23 -17.78 6.55
N VAL A 68 -5.94 -17.50 6.50
CA VAL A 68 -5.32 -16.38 7.25
C VAL A 68 -5.89 -15.05 6.80
N ASN A 69 -6.02 -14.83 5.49
CA ASN A 69 -6.58 -13.60 4.94
C ASN A 69 -8.05 -13.42 5.33
N ALA A 70 -8.84 -14.48 5.30
CA ALA A 70 -10.23 -14.45 5.76
C ALA A 70 -10.33 -14.12 7.28
N ALA A 71 -9.45 -14.68 8.09
CA ALA A 71 -9.39 -14.38 9.53
C ALA A 71 -8.99 -12.92 9.79
N ARG A 72 -8.06 -12.35 9.02
CA ARG A 72 -7.67 -10.93 9.10
C ARG A 72 -8.84 -10.02 8.74
N ALA A 73 -9.56 -10.32 7.66
CA ALA A 73 -10.74 -9.57 7.24
C ALA A 73 -11.82 -9.57 8.33
N ALA A 74 -12.10 -10.76 8.92
CA ALA A 74 -13.06 -10.89 10.02
C ALA A 74 -12.63 -10.10 11.28
N ALA A 75 -11.35 -10.18 11.65
CA ALA A 75 -10.81 -9.43 12.78
C ALA A 75 -10.93 -7.91 12.57
N ARG A 76 -10.64 -7.41 11.36
CA ARG A 76 -10.82 -6.00 11.00
C ARG A 76 -12.27 -5.57 11.10
N ALA A 77 -13.18 -6.37 10.58
CA ALA A 77 -14.61 -6.06 10.65
C ALA A 77 -15.09 -5.94 12.12
N VAL A 78 -14.64 -6.83 13.00
CA VAL A 78 -14.95 -6.77 14.44
C VAL A 78 -14.33 -5.52 15.08
N ALA A 79 -13.06 -5.23 14.80
CA ALA A 79 -12.37 -4.07 15.35
C ALA A 79 -13.05 -2.75 14.93
N TRP A 80 -13.41 -2.62 13.65
CA TRP A 80 -14.10 -1.43 13.15
C TRP A 80 -15.51 -1.29 13.74
N ALA A 81 -16.24 -2.40 13.89
CA ALA A 81 -17.55 -2.39 14.54
C ALA A 81 -17.47 -2.01 16.03
N ALA A 82 -16.38 -2.37 16.70
CA ALA A 82 -16.11 -2.01 18.09
C ALA A 82 -15.61 -0.57 18.29
N GLY A 83 -15.54 0.22 17.23
CA GLY A 83 -15.12 1.64 17.29
C GLY A 83 -13.61 1.86 17.15
N ALA A 84 -12.84 0.87 16.72
CA ALA A 84 -11.45 1.11 16.32
C ALA A 84 -11.40 2.16 15.19
N ARG A 85 -10.25 2.84 15.09
CA ARG A 85 -10.04 3.84 14.05
C ARG A 85 -10.36 3.24 12.68
N ARG A 86 -11.30 3.84 11.97
CA ARG A 86 -11.70 3.49 10.62
C ARG A 86 -11.77 4.74 9.77
N PRO A 87 -11.64 4.63 8.44
CA PRO A 87 -12.01 5.72 7.54
C PRO A 87 -13.48 6.09 7.79
N LYS A 88 -13.80 7.39 7.74
CA LYS A 88 -15.18 7.84 7.92
C LYS A 88 -15.87 7.93 6.57
N ASP A 89 -15.63 8.97 5.82
CA ASP A 89 -16.38 9.26 4.60
C ASP A 89 -15.68 8.74 3.33
N VAL A 90 -14.36 8.64 3.37
CA VAL A 90 -13.56 8.19 2.22
C VAL A 90 -12.60 7.09 2.67
N ILE A 91 -12.62 5.97 1.97
CA ILE A 91 -11.60 4.92 2.10
C ILE A 91 -10.55 5.18 1.03
N VAL A 92 -9.37 5.61 1.45
CA VAL A 92 -8.23 5.79 0.56
C VAL A 92 -7.36 4.54 0.61
N LEU A 93 -7.18 3.93 -0.57
CA LEU A 93 -6.32 2.78 -0.79
C LEU A 93 -5.02 3.24 -1.44
N ASP A 94 -3.91 3.07 -0.75
CA ASP A 94 -2.58 3.39 -1.27
C ASP A 94 -1.93 2.13 -1.82
N LEU A 95 -1.69 2.13 -3.13
CA LEU A 95 -0.92 1.08 -3.80
C LEU A 95 0.48 1.61 -4.09
N ASP A 96 1.47 0.98 -3.51
CA ASP A 96 2.88 1.35 -3.71
C ASP A 96 3.78 0.13 -3.79
N ALA A 97 4.84 0.26 -4.57
CA ALA A 97 5.84 -0.79 -4.70
C ALA A 97 7.06 -0.48 -3.84
N SER A 98 7.46 -1.46 -3.04
CA SER A 98 8.62 -1.35 -2.15
C SER A 98 9.67 -2.40 -2.49
N LEU A 99 10.94 -1.99 -2.46
CA LEU A 99 12.07 -2.91 -2.59
C LEU A 99 12.38 -3.54 -1.24
N VAL A 100 12.41 -4.86 -1.21
CA VAL A 100 12.84 -5.66 -0.07
C VAL A 100 14.19 -6.25 -0.39
N THR A 101 15.25 -5.77 0.27
CA THR A 101 16.60 -6.29 0.07
C THR A 101 16.71 -7.71 0.65
N SER A 102 17.26 -8.61 -0.13
CA SER A 102 17.54 -9.98 0.29
C SER A 102 18.82 -10.45 -0.37
N HIS A 103 19.82 -10.77 0.44
CA HIS A 103 21.14 -11.25 -0.04
C HIS A 103 21.20 -12.79 -0.11
N SER A 104 20.07 -13.44 -0.35
CA SER A 104 20.03 -14.89 -0.36
C SER A 104 19.48 -15.41 -1.68
N GLU A 105 19.84 -16.65 -2.00
CA GLU A 105 19.33 -17.44 -3.13
C GLU A 105 17.88 -17.90 -2.87
N LYS A 106 17.04 -17.02 -2.35
CA LYS A 106 15.61 -17.30 -2.15
C LYS A 106 14.91 -17.32 -3.50
N GLU A 107 13.92 -18.17 -3.61
CA GLU A 107 13.05 -18.22 -4.79
C GLU A 107 12.55 -16.83 -5.16
N LYS A 108 12.69 -16.46 -6.44
CA LYS A 108 12.30 -15.15 -6.99
C LYS A 108 13.08 -13.93 -6.49
N ALA A 109 14.09 -14.10 -5.62
CA ALA A 109 15.02 -13.00 -5.36
C ALA A 109 15.84 -12.73 -6.62
N ASP A 110 15.94 -11.48 -7.03
CA ASP A 110 16.62 -11.07 -8.27
C ASP A 110 17.18 -9.66 -8.15
N SER A 111 17.96 -9.26 -9.14
CA SER A 111 18.47 -7.90 -9.24
C SER A 111 17.34 -6.89 -9.37
N THR A 112 17.44 -5.78 -8.63
CA THR A 112 16.44 -4.71 -8.67
C THR A 112 16.90 -3.57 -9.57
N TYR A 113 15.95 -2.76 -10.06
CA TYR A 113 16.25 -1.57 -10.87
C TYR A 113 17.15 -0.55 -10.16
N LYS A 114 17.26 -0.58 -8.84
CA LYS A 114 18.18 0.26 -8.04
C LYS A 114 19.55 -0.38 -7.82
N LYS A 115 19.91 -1.39 -8.61
CA LYS A 115 21.19 -2.12 -8.50
C LYS A 115 21.37 -2.83 -7.15
N GLY A 116 20.28 -3.14 -6.45
CA GLY A 116 20.24 -4.03 -5.29
C GLY A 116 19.86 -5.44 -5.72
N PHE A 117 19.68 -6.32 -4.74
CA PHE A 117 19.20 -7.69 -4.93
C PHE A 117 18.09 -8.00 -3.93
N GLY A 118 17.03 -8.68 -4.37
CA GLY A 118 15.91 -9.04 -3.50
C GLY A 118 14.58 -9.07 -4.24
N PHE A 119 13.57 -8.40 -3.70
CA PHE A 119 12.21 -8.43 -4.21
C PHE A 119 11.68 -7.03 -4.47
N HIS A 120 10.70 -6.95 -5.36
CA HIS A 120 9.96 -5.73 -5.68
C HIS A 120 8.47 -5.96 -5.34
N SER A 121 8.15 -5.90 -4.05
CA SER A 121 6.78 -6.13 -3.57
C SER A 121 5.84 -5.00 -3.98
N LEU A 122 4.59 -5.34 -4.30
CA LEU A 122 3.50 -4.39 -4.47
C LEU A 122 2.54 -4.55 -3.30
N LEU A 123 2.23 -3.46 -2.61
CA LEU A 123 1.48 -3.45 -1.36
C LEU A 123 0.27 -2.52 -1.48
N CYS A 124 -0.79 -2.80 -0.71
CA CYS A 124 -1.94 -1.93 -0.58
C CYS A 124 -2.27 -1.69 0.89
N PHE A 125 -2.45 -0.42 1.25
CA PHE A 125 -2.76 0.03 2.60
C PHE A 125 -4.03 0.90 2.62
N VAL A 126 -4.67 0.97 3.79
CA VAL A 126 -5.66 2.02 4.08
C VAL A 126 -4.91 3.21 4.67
N ASP A 127 -4.96 4.36 3.99
CA ASP A 127 -4.25 5.60 4.39
C ASP A 127 -4.61 6.03 5.83
N ALA A 128 -5.89 6.09 6.15
CA ALA A 128 -6.36 6.61 7.45
C ALA A 128 -5.91 5.78 8.65
N THR A 129 -5.64 4.49 8.49
CA THR A 129 -5.33 3.57 9.58
C THR A 129 -3.94 2.96 9.48
N ASN A 130 -3.28 3.10 8.34
CA ASN A 130 -2.06 2.39 7.96
C ASN A 130 -2.23 0.85 7.97
N ASP A 131 -3.47 0.35 7.86
CA ASP A 131 -3.72 -1.08 7.79
C ASP A 131 -3.20 -1.66 6.48
N ALA A 132 -2.29 -2.61 6.55
CA ALA A 132 -1.89 -3.41 5.40
C ALA A 132 -3.03 -4.34 5.01
N LEU A 133 -3.62 -4.12 3.83
CA LEU A 133 -4.72 -4.94 3.31
C LEU A 133 -4.20 -6.15 2.56
N ALA A 134 -3.40 -5.91 1.53
CA ALA A 134 -2.90 -6.95 0.64
C ALA A 134 -1.48 -6.62 0.17
N GLY A 135 -0.82 -7.62 -0.37
CA GLY A 135 0.45 -7.44 -1.03
C GLY A 135 0.90 -8.70 -1.76
N VAL A 136 1.73 -8.53 -2.75
CA VAL A 136 2.38 -9.60 -3.49
C VAL A 136 3.89 -9.38 -3.48
N LEU A 137 4.63 -10.43 -3.16
CA LEU A 137 6.08 -10.44 -3.21
C LEU A 137 6.51 -10.82 -4.64
N ARG A 138 6.85 -9.81 -5.44
CA ARG A 138 7.28 -10.01 -6.83
C ARG A 138 8.80 -10.19 -6.92
N PRO A 139 9.32 -10.82 -7.98
CA PRO A 139 10.75 -10.86 -8.25
C PRO A 139 11.38 -9.46 -8.23
N GLY A 140 12.66 -9.37 -7.86
CA GLY A 140 13.37 -8.10 -7.82
C GLY A 140 13.40 -7.34 -9.14
N ASN A 141 13.42 -8.07 -10.27
CA ASN A 141 13.38 -7.56 -11.63
C ASN A 141 11.95 -7.35 -12.18
N ALA A 142 10.91 -7.51 -11.36
CA ALA A 142 9.53 -7.30 -11.80
C ALA A 142 9.35 -5.87 -12.34
N GLY A 143 8.63 -5.77 -13.46
CA GLY A 143 8.29 -4.48 -14.07
C GLY A 143 7.42 -3.64 -13.13
N SER A 144 7.59 -2.32 -13.21
CA SER A 144 6.78 -1.38 -12.42
C SER A 144 5.33 -1.31 -12.90
N ASN A 145 5.11 -1.36 -14.21
CA ASN A 145 3.81 -1.05 -14.82
C ASN A 145 3.03 -2.32 -15.18
N THR A 146 2.78 -3.19 -14.22
CA THR A 146 2.05 -4.45 -14.42
C THR A 146 0.59 -4.26 -13.98
N ALA A 147 -0.31 -3.98 -14.92
CA ALA A 147 -1.74 -3.81 -14.63
C ALA A 147 -2.33 -5.02 -13.89
N ALA A 148 -1.95 -6.23 -14.31
CA ALA A 148 -2.43 -7.47 -13.70
C ALA A 148 -2.08 -7.57 -12.21
N ASP A 149 -0.86 -7.20 -11.81
CA ASP A 149 -0.44 -7.23 -10.40
C ASP A 149 -1.20 -6.19 -9.59
N HIS A 150 -1.39 -4.97 -10.13
CA HIS A 150 -2.15 -3.92 -9.46
C HIS A 150 -3.61 -4.33 -9.26
N ILE A 151 -4.23 -4.95 -10.26
CA ILE A 151 -5.61 -5.46 -10.18
C ILE A 151 -5.71 -6.58 -9.15
N ALA A 152 -4.78 -7.54 -9.17
CA ALA A 152 -4.78 -8.63 -8.22
C ALA A 152 -4.62 -8.16 -6.76
N VAL A 153 -3.72 -7.20 -6.53
CA VAL A 153 -3.53 -6.60 -5.20
C VAL A 153 -4.75 -5.77 -4.79
N LEU A 154 -5.36 -5.02 -5.71
CA LEU A 154 -6.60 -4.27 -5.45
C LEU A 154 -7.73 -5.22 -5.04
N ASP A 155 -7.98 -6.28 -5.80
CA ASP A 155 -9.05 -7.24 -5.51
C ASP A 155 -8.83 -7.95 -4.17
N ALA A 156 -7.59 -8.35 -3.88
CA ALA A 156 -7.22 -8.90 -2.59
C ALA A 156 -7.40 -7.89 -1.45
N ALA A 157 -7.10 -6.61 -1.68
CA ALA A 157 -7.31 -5.55 -0.70
C ALA A 157 -8.80 -5.29 -0.44
N LEU A 158 -9.62 -5.23 -1.49
CA LEU A 158 -11.08 -5.09 -1.36
C LEU A 158 -11.69 -6.26 -0.57
N ALA A 159 -11.19 -7.48 -0.78
CA ALA A 159 -11.62 -8.65 -0.01
C ALA A 159 -11.31 -8.54 1.49
N GLN A 160 -10.34 -7.73 1.90
CA GLN A 160 -9.99 -7.48 3.29
C GLN A 160 -10.90 -6.45 3.97
N LEU A 161 -11.64 -5.66 3.22
CA LEU A 161 -12.56 -4.66 3.78
C LEU A 161 -13.87 -5.32 4.25
N PRO A 162 -14.56 -4.76 5.26
CA PRO A 162 -15.91 -5.17 5.60
C PRO A 162 -16.84 -5.07 4.39
N VAL A 163 -17.77 -6.02 4.24
CA VAL A 163 -18.64 -6.13 3.06
C VAL A 163 -19.39 -4.83 2.75
N LYS A 164 -19.85 -4.13 3.77
CA LYS A 164 -20.58 -2.86 3.63
C LYS A 164 -19.72 -1.70 3.08
N THR A 165 -18.40 -1.84 3.13
CA THR A 165 -17.47 -0.78 2.70
C THR A 165 -16.75 -1.11 1.39
N ARG A 166 -17.09 -2.24 0.75
CA ARG A 166 -16.44 -2.68 -0.51
C ARG A 166 -16.98 -1.98 -1.74
N VAL A 167 -18.14 -1.38 -1.61
CA VAL A 167 -18.78 -0.65 -2.70
C VAL A 167 -18.93 0.79 -2.24
N ALA A 168 -18.44 1.71 -3.07
CA ALA A 168 -18.68 3.12 -2.85
C ALA A 168 -20.20 3.38 -2.90
N ASP A 169 -20.72 4.09 -1.92
CA ASP A 169 -22.10 4.55 -1.89
C ASP A 169 -22.12 6.07 -1.84
N PRO A 170 -22.01 6.74 -3.01
CA PRO A 170 -21.97 8.20 -3.08
C PRO A 170 -23.25 8.89 -2.57
N GLU A 171 -24.38 8.19 -2.58
CA GLU A 171 -25.63 8.72 -2.06
C GLU A 171 -25.61 8.84 -0.54
N ASN A 172 -24.91 7.93 0.12
CA ASN A 172 -24.67 7.98 1.57
C ASN A 172 -23.32 8.63 1.95
N GLY A 173 -22.61 9.21 0.97
CA GLY A 173 -21.35 9.91 1.20
C GLY A 173 -20.14 8.97 1.41
N GLU A 174 -20.27 7.70 1.11
CA GLU A 174 -19.19 6.72 1.19
C GLU A 174 -18.45 6.65 -0.15
N TRP A 175 -17.17 7.04 -0.15
CA TRP A 175 -16.31 7.06 -1.33
C TRP A 175 -15.11 6.15 -1.15
N MET A 176 -14.63 5.62 -2.27
CA MET A 176 -13.37 4.89 -2.31
C MET A 176 -12.44 5.54 -3.33
N LEU A 177 -11.21 5.81 -2.91
CA LEU A 177 -10.17 6.40 -3.74
C LEU A 177 -8.94 5.50 -3.75
N ALA A 178 -8.52 5.02 -4.91
CA ALA A 178 -7.24 4.36 -5.08
C ALA A 178 -6.16 5.38 -5.48
N ARG A 179 -5.04 5.38 -4.75
CA ARG A 179 -3.85 6.18 -5.09
C ARG A 179 -2.72 5.27 -5.50
N ALA A 180 -2.04 5.62 -6.57
CA ALA A 180 -0.81 4.97 -6.99
C ALA A 180 0.16 5.97 -7.61
N ASP A 181 1.44 5.64 -7.63
CA ASP A 181 2.43 6.39 -8.36
C ASP A 181 2.30 6.17 -9.88
N SER A 182 3.28 6.61 -10.65
CA SER A 182 3.26 6.44 -12.10
C SER A 182 3.29 4.97 -12.57
N ALA A 183 3.63 4.03 -11.70
CA ALA A 183 3.56 2.61 -12.02
C ALA A 183 2.11 2.12 -12.16
N GLY A 184 1.17 2.73 -11.45
CA GLY A 184 -0.27 2.48 -11.57
C GLY A 184 -0.93 3.15 -12.78
N ALA A 185 -0.24 4.02 -13.50
CA ALA A 185 -0.80 4.75 -14.64
C ALA A 185 -0.90 3.89 -15.92
N THR A 186 -1.58 2.76 -15.82
CA THR A 186 -1.84 1.86 -16.96
C THR A 186 -3.31 1.86 -17.31
N HIS A 187 -3.63 1.82 -18.62
CA HIS A 187 -5.03 1.77 -19.06
C HIS A 187 -5.80 0.63 -18.40
N GLY A 188 -5.21 -0.58 -18.37
CA GLY A 188 -5.86 -1.74 -17.78
C GLY A 188 -6.19 -1.58 -16.29
N PHE A 189 -5.32 -0.95 -15.49
CA PHE A 189 -5.60 -0.71 -14.08
C PHE A 189 -6.65 0.39 -13.88
N ILE A 190 -6.56 1.48 -14.66
CA ILE A 190 -7.54 2.58 -14.62
C ILE A 190 -8.94 2.08 -15.03
N ASP A 191 -9.04 1.27 -16.07
CA ASP A 191 -10.30 0.69 -16.49
C ASP A 191 -10.87 -0.24 -15.43
N ALA A 192 -10.03 -1.06 -14.80
CA ALA A 192 -10.43 -1.92 -13.69
C ALA A 192 -10.95 -1.14 -12.47
N LEU A 193 -10.38 0.03 -12.16
CA LEU A 193 -10.89 0.92 -11.12
C LEU A 193 -12.25 1.49 -11.49
N ARG A 194 -12.43 1.97 -12.72
CA ARG A 194 -13.70 2.49 -13.24
C ARG A 194 -14.81 1.44 -13.21
N GLU A 195 -14.51 0.22 -13.64
CA GLU A 195 -15.45 -0.90 -13.60
C GLU A 195 -15.93 -1.24 -12.19
N ARG A 196 -15.10 -0.98 -11.18
CA ARG A 196 -15.44 -1.19 -9.76
C ARG A 196 -16.05 0.04 -9.09
N GLY A 197 -16.25 1.14 -9.83
CA GLY A 197 -16.76 2.40 -9.30
C GLY A 197 -15.80 3.06 -8.28
N ILE A 198 -14.50 2.81 -8.39
CA ILE A 198 -13.48 3.36 -7.50
C ILE A 198 -12.87 4.59 -8.16
N GLU A 199 -12.90 5.72 -7.46
CA GLU A 199 -12.18 6.93 -7.86
C GLU A 199 -10.67 6.68 -7.77
N PHE A 200 -9.88 7.40 -8.56
CA PHE A 200 -8.44 7.19 -8.56
C PHE A 200 -7.63 8.47 -8.68
N SER A 201 -6.45 8.42 -8.11
CA SER A 201 -5.39 9.42 -8.27
C SER A 201 -4.09 8.69 -8.61
N VAL A 202 -3.61 8.84 -9.83
CA VAL A 202 -2.39 8.18 -10.31
C VAL A 202 -1.39 9.20 -10.81
N GLY A 203 -0.11 8.97 -10.52
CA GLY A 203 0.96 9.79 -11.04
C GLY A 203 1.19 9.52 -12.52
N PHE A 204 1.54 10.54 -13.29
CA PHE A 204 2.00 10.39 -14.67
C PHE A 204 3.41 10.97 -14.83
N PRO A 205 4.27 10.35 -15.64
CA PRO A 205 5.51 10.98 -16.02
C PRO A 205 5.19 12.24 -16.84
N MET A 206 5.87 13.34 -16.50
CA MET A 206 5.76 14.58 -17.26
C MET A 206 6.69 14.49 -18.48
N ASP A 207 6.24 13.79 -19.50
CA ASP A 207 6.93 13.76 -20.81
C ASP A 207 6.60 15.01 -21.66
N GLU A 208 7.28 15.17 -22.80
CA GLU A 208 7.11 16.35 -23.61
C GLU A 208 5.70 16.49 -24.21
N PRO A 209 5.02 15.43 -24.71
CA PRO A 209 3.66 15.54 -25.18
C PRO A 209 2.68 16.01 -24.09
N VAL A 210 2.80 15.50 -22.88
CA VAL A 210 1.95 15.93 -21.75
C VAL A 210 2.24 17.38 -21.39
N ARG A 211 3.50 17.77 -21.37
CA ARG A 211 3.94 19.14 -21.09
C ARG A 211 3.37 20.11 -22.14
N GLU A 212 3.49 19.78 -23.43
CA GLU A 212 2.95 20.60 -24.54
C GLU A 212 1.44 20.74 -24.46
N ALA A 213 0.73 19.62 -24.23
CA ALA A 213 -0.73 19.64 -24.06
C ALA A 213 -1.14 20.54 -22.89
N MET A 214 -0.46 20.46 -21.76
CA MET A 214 -0.71 21.30 -20.59
C MET A 214 -0.43 22.79 -20.89
N LEU A 215 0.67 23.12 -21.56
CA LEU A 215 1.01 24.49 -21.94
C LEU A 215 0.03 25.08 -22.96
N GLY A 216 -0.62 24.23 -23.76
CA GLY A 216 -1.65 24.62 -24.72
C GLY A 216 -3.02 24.93 -24.09
N LEU A 217 -3.21 24.64 -22.80
CA LEU A 217 -4.47 24.96 -22.12
C LEU A 217 -4.64 26.47 -21.98
N ALA A 218 -5.89 26.92 -22.16
CA ALA A 218 -6.26 28.31 -21.93
C ALA A 218 -6.03 28.71 -20.45
N GLU A 219 -5.70 29.97 -20.19
CA GLU A 219 -5.46 30.48 -18.83
C GLU A 219 -6.66 30.20 -17.90
N SER A 220 -7.89 30.25 -18.42
CA SER A 220 -9.11 29.95 -17.68
C SER A 220 -9.25 28.49 -17.24
N ALA A 221 -8.47 27.57 -17.83
CA ALA A 221 -8.43 26.17 -17.42
C ALA A 221 -7.57 25.95 -16.16
N TRP A 222 -6.74 26.95 -15.80
CA TRP A 222 -5.84 26.86 -14.64
C TRP A 222 -6.51 27.42 -13.40
N ARG A 223 -6.45 26.69 -12.32
CA ARG A 223 -6.83 27.17 -10.99
C ARG A 223 -5.59 27.21 -10.11
N GLY A 224 -5.51 28.20 -9.23
CA GLY A 224 -4.45 28.20 -8.21
C GLY A 224 -4.46 26.89 -7.45
N ALA A 225 -3.26 26.34 -7.20
CA ALA A 225 -3.17 25.22 -6.30
C ALA A 225 -3.79 25.64 -4.97
N ALA A 226 -4.71 24.87 -4.43
CA ALA A 226 -5.09 25.02 -3.04
C ALA A 226 -3.80 24.97 -2.19
N ALA A 227 -3.73 25.77 -1.13
CA ALA A 227 -2.58 25.71 -0.22
C ALA A 227 -2.30 24.24 0.11
N PRO A 228 -1.03 23.83 0.19
CA PRO A 228 -0.70 22.45 0.48
C PRO A 228 -1.41 22.10 1.80
N LEU A 229 -2.32 21.13 1.72
CA LEU A 229 -2.94 20.57 2.89
C LEU A 229 -1.81 20.02 3.76
N THR A 230 -1.61 20.61 4.91
CA THR A 230 -0.75 20.00 5.90
C THR A 230 -1.45 18.75 6.42
N TRP A 231 -0.73 17.71 6.77
CA TRP A 231 -1.30 16.45 7.31
C TRP A 231 -2.20 16.66 8.54
N SER A 232 -2.19 17.86 9.13
CA SER A 232 -3.00 18.26 10.26
C SER A 232 -4.40 18.78 9.89
N ASP A 233 -4.60 19.17 8.64
CA ASP A 233 -5.85 19.80 8.20
C ASP A 233 -6.69 18.74 7.52
N GLY A 234 -7.55 18.08 8.27
CA GLY A 234 -8.40 16.99 7.81
C GLY A 234 -8.87 17.12 6.36
N MET A 235 -9.06 15.98 5.68
CA MET A 235 -9.49 15.89 4.28
C MET A 235 -10.53 16.96 3.94
N PRO A 236 -10.41 17.66 2.80
CA PRO A 236 -11.43 18.59 2.35
C PRO A 236 -12.77 17.87 2.18
N GLY A 237 -13.80 18.44 2.82
CA GLY A 237 -15.16 17.93 2.71
C GLY A 237 -15.69 17.89 1.27
N PRO A 238 -16.88 17.30 1.04
CA PRO A 238 -17.48 17.02 -0.28
C PRO A 238 -17.83 18.27 -1.10
N GLY A 239 -16.93 19.20 -1.23
CA GLY A 239 -17.04 20.44 -2.02
C GLY A 239 -15.71 20.87 -2.62
N SER A 240 -14.59 20.26 -2.25
CA SER A 240 -13.32 20.51 -2.90
C SER A 240 -13.24 19.65 -4.16
N SER A 241 -13.31 20.31 -5.29
CA SER A 241 -13.34 19.71 -6.61
C SER A 241 -12.06 18.91 -6.95
N VAL A 242 -11.99 17.68 -6.48
CA VAL A 242 -11.35 16.62 -7.26
C VAL A 242 -12.31 16.38 -8.40
N GLY A 243 -11.99 16.89 -9.59
CA GLY A 243 -12.86 16.72 -10.74
C GLY A 243 -13.08 15.23 -10.99
N ARG A 244 -14.31 14.85 -11.38
CA ARG A 244 -14.69 13.49 -11.77
C ARG A 244 -13.76 12.83 -12.80
N ASP A 245 -12.82 13.58 -13.35
CA ASP A 245 -11.93 13.18 -14.43
C ASP A 245 -10.47 12.92 -13.95
N GLY A 246 -10.20 12.87 -12.63
CA GLY A 246 -8.90 12.44 -12.10
C GLY A 246 -7.69 13.31 -12.48
N LEU A 247 -7.90 14.54 -12.99
CA LEU A 247 -6.82 15.43 -13.42
C LEU A 247 -6.23 16.21 -12.24
N VAL A 248 -4.98 15.94 -11.91
CA VAL A 248 -4.15 16.81 -11.05
C VAL A 248 -3.89 18.11 -11.80
N ARG A 249 -4.47 19.22 -11.35
CA ARG A 249 -4.28 20.55 -11.94
C ARG A 249 -3.03 21.21 -11.38
N LEU A 250 -1.94 21.20 -12.14
CA LEU A 250 -0.74 21.96 -11.83
C LEU A 250 -0.87 23.42 -12.30
N SER A 251 -0.32 24.38 -11.56
CA SER A 251 -0.29 25.77 -12.02
C SER A 251 0.74 25.97 -13.13
N ARG A 252 0.44 26.84 -14.10
CA ARG A 252 1.34 27.16 -15.24
C ARG A 252 2.71 27.67 -14.79
N SER A 253 2.79 28.37 -13.66
CA SER A 253 4.04 28.87 -13.07
C SER A 253 5.01 27.76 -12.66
N SER A 254 4.53 26.60 -12.24
CA SER A 254 5.40 25.47 -11.88
C SER A 254 6.02 24.77 -13.09
N LEU A 255 5.43 24.91 -14.27
CA LEU A 255 5.93 24.35 -15.53
C LEU A 255 6.98 25.23 -16.19
N SER A 256 6.85 26.56 -16.12
CA SER A 256 7.77 27.51 -16.75
C SER A 256 9.15 27.55 -16.08
N ASN A 257 9.24 27.18 -14.81
CA ASN A 257 10.50 27.28 -14.04
C ASN A 257 11.47 26.10 -14.27
N ARG A 258 11.07 25.03 -14.96
CA ARG A 258 11.97 23.92 -15.30
C ARG A 258 12.73 24.09 -16.61
N GLY A 259 12.26 24.92 -17.52
CA GLY A 259 12.92 25.18 -18.81
C GLY A 259 14.12 26.13 -18.77
N ARG A 260 14.38 26.80 -17.64
CA ARG A 260 15.48 27.80 -17.52
C ARG A 260 16.72 27.32 -16.76
N ARG A 261 16.84 26.05 -16.40
CA ARG A 261 18.04 25.51 -15.73
C ARG A 261 18.83 24.55 -16.62
N GLY A 262 19.15 25.00 -17.79
CA GLY A 262 20.18 24.42 -18.63
C GLY A 262 21.35 25.43 -18.74
N GLY A 263 22.32 25.32 -17.83
CA GLY A 263 23.57 26.12 -17.96
C GLY A 263 24.14 26.52 -16.60
N SER A 264 25.13 25.82 -16.20
CA SER A 264 26.35 26.05 -15.42
C SER A 264 26.52 25.30 -14.11
N ARG A 265 27.43 24.41 -14.18
CA ARG A 265 28.54 23.92 -13.31
C ARG A 265 28.50 24.22 -11.81
N SER A 266 28.73 23.08 -11.13
CA SER A 266 29.57 22.85 -9.95
C SER A 266 29.13 23.40 -8.60
N ALA A 267 28.90 22.51 -7.67
CA ALA A 267 29.61 22.27 -6.42
C ALA A 267 28.77 21.59 -5.37
N ARG A 268 29.25 20.43 -4.94
CA ARG A 268 29.20 19.84 -3.60
C ARG A 268 28.17 20.38 -2.58
N GLY A 269 27.34 19.47 -2.06
CA GLY A 269 26.60 19.68 -0.83
C GLY A 269 25.63 18.56 -0.56
N ALA A 270 25.96 17.71 0.38
CA ALA A 270 25.10 16.67 0.92
C ALA A 270 23.82 17.25 1.53
N GLY A 271 22.68 16.58 1.36
CA GLY A 271 21.54 16.99 2.15
C GLY A 271 20.20 16.48 1.66
N ARG A 272 19.73 15.41 2.27
CA ARG A 272 18.33 15.05 2.51
C ARG A 272 17.34 15.05 1.33
N SER A 273 17.07 13.87 0.85
CA SER A 273 15.96 13.56 -0.07
C SER A 273 14.61 13.72 0.62
N GLY A 274 14.00 14.87 0.48
CA GLY A 274 12.56 15.04 0.75
C GLY A 274 11.79 14.62 -0.48
N ARG A 275 11.08 13.50 -0.43
CA ARG A 275 10.14 13.12 -1.48
C ARG A 275 8.96 14.08 -1.44
N ARG A 276 8.84 14.94 -2.44
CA ARG A 276 7.60 15.67 -2.68
C ARG A 276 6.70 14.81 -3.54
N TRP A 277 5.65 14.35 -2.97
CA TRP A 277 4.51 13.79 -3.70
C TRP A 277 3.77 14.93 -4.38
N CYS A 278 3.62 14.88 -5.69
CA CYS A 278 2.65 15.71 -6.40
C CYS A 278 1.27 15.08 -6.20
N ARG A 279 0.38 15.85 -5.66
CA ARG A 279 -1.05 15.53 -5.57
C ARG A 279 -1.76 15.98 -6.83
#